data_913ed83e76f43c5277b11f6cb465b987
#
_entry.id   913ed83e76f43c5277b11f6cb465b987
#
_cell.length_a   1.000
_cell.length_b   1.000
_cell.length_c   1.000
_cell.angle_alpha   90.00
_cell.angle_beta   90.00
_cell.angle_gamma   90.00
#
_symmetry.space_group_name_H-M   'P 1'
#
loop_
_entity.id
_entity.type
_entity.pdbx_description
1 polymer ?
#
loop_
_entity_poly.entity_id
_entity_poly.type
_entity_poly.pdbx_seq_one_letter_code
_entity_poly.pdbx_strand_id
1 'polypeptide(L)'
;THFHADHISGLPGLLLTIGNAGRTEPLTLIGPVGLQRIVEGLTLIAPELPFSIEYIELDKDTPNPIRVGAFEIHHCPADHMVKCFAYRIDLKRKGKFDVKKAEQLKLPKPLWNKLQKEGSVEHEGKTYTADMVMGENRKGISVAYCTDSRPVDRITKFVEGVQLFICEGMYGEEEKKQKARENKHMLFSEAARMAKNANAERLWLTHFSPSLNEPEAYLPVAQEIFPMTELGEERKCITIEFPK
;
A
#
# COMPACT_ATOMS: atom_id res chain seq x y z
N THR A 1 -3.17 -6.07 -8.08
CA THR A 1 -3.23 -7.23 -7.19
C THR A 1 -3.22 -8.55 -7.95
N HIS A 2 -4.09 -8.74 -8.98
CA HIS A 2 -4.21 -9.94 -9.80
C HIS A 2 -4.90 -9.64 -11.13
N PHE A 3 -5.10 -10.65 -12.00
CA PHE A 3 -5.53 -10.46 -13.38
C PHE A 3 -6.96 -10.96 -13.66
N HIS A 4 -7.87 -10.94 -12.70
CA HIS A 4 -9.27 -11.09 -13.04
C HIS A 4 -9.77 -9.86 -13.80
N ALA A 5 -10.71 -10.07 -14.73
CA ALA A 5 -11.13 -9.02 -15.66
C ALA A 5 -11.72 -7.80 -14.96
N ASP A 6 -12.49 -7.99 -13.90
CA ASP A 6 -13.10 -6.93 -13.09
C ASP A 6 -12.08 -6.03 -12.36
N HIS A 7 -10.82 -6.50 -12.24
CA HIS A 7 -9.73 -5.72 -11.62
C HIS A 7 -8.80 -5.05 -12.61
N ILE A 8 -8.72 -5.54 -13.87
CA ILE A 8 -7.71 -5.04 -14.80
C ILE A 8 -8.29 -4.47 -16.11
N SER A 9 -9.54 -4.78 -16.45
CA SER A 9 -10.13 -4.30 -17.72
C SER A 9 -10.23 -2.78 -17.84
N GLY A 10 -10.29 -2.06 -16.73
CA GLY A 10 -10.29 -0.60 -16.70
C GLY A 10 -8.91 0.06 -16.91
N LEU A 11 -7.82 -0.72 -16.84
CA LEU A 11 -6.46 -0.19 -16.92
C LEU A 11 -6.15 0.57 -18.21
N PRO A 12 -6.52 0.11 -19.42
CA PRO A 12 -6.28 0.87 -20.64
C PRO A 12 -6.89 2.28 -20.61
N GLY A 13 -8.14 2.39 -20.15
CA GLY A 13 -8.81 3.68 -20.01
C GLY A 13 -8.13 4.60 -18.99
N LEU A 14 -7.64 4.04 -17.88
CA LEU A 14 -6.88 4.79 -16.87
C LEU A 14 -5.56 5.31 -17.46
N LEU A 15 -4.81 4.49 -18.20
CA LEU A 15 -3.55 4.88 -18.82
C LEU A 15 -3.75 6.02 -19.84
N LEU A 16 -4.80 5.92 -20.67
CA LEU A 16 -5.18 6.99 -21.59
C LEU A 16 -5.56 8.28 -20.86
N THR A 17 -6.31 8.19 -19.77
CA THR A 17 -6.70 9.35 -18.95
C THR A 17 -5.48 10.03 -18.34
N ILE A 18 -4.51 9.27 -17.84
CA ILE A 18 -3.25 9.78 -17.30
C ILE A 18 -2.44 10.49 -18.40
N GLY A 19 -2.37 9.91 -19.61
CA GLY A 19 -1.70 10.51 -20.76
C GLY A 19 -2.37 11.83 -21.20
N ASN A 20 -3.70 11.84 -21.30
CA ASN A 20 -4.48 13.03 -21.64
C ASN A 20 -4.38 14.14 -20.59
N ALA A 21 -4.11 13.79 -19.33
CA ALA A 21 -3.80 14.74 -18.26
C ALA A 21 -2.38 15.33 -18.35
N GLY A 22 -1.61 14.98 -19.37
CA GLY A 22 -0.29 15.56 -19.65
C GLY A 22 0.91 14.86 -19.01
N ARG A 23 0.74 13.62 -18.53
CA ARG A 23 1.88 12.85 -18.01
C ARG A 23 2.82 12.48 -19.16
N THR A 24 4.09 12.73 -18.99
CA THR A 24 5.17 12.32 -19.90
C THR A 24 6.24 11.46 -19.22
N GLU A 25 6.31 11.49 -17.87
CA GLU A 25 7.25 10.69 -17.11
C GLU A 25 6.84 9.22 -17.09
N PRO A 26 7.81 8.29 -17.03
CA PRO A 26 7.55 6.87 -16.96
C PRO A 26 6.57 6.50 -15.84
N LEU A 27 5.71 5.51 -16.09
CA LEU A 27 4.79 4.95 -15.11
C LEU A 27 5.22 3.53 -14.76
N THR A 28 5.51 3.27 -13.49
CA THR A 28 5.84 1.94 -13.01
C THR A 28 4.57 1.18 -12.65
N LEU A 29 4.37 0.00 -13.24
CA LEU A 29 3.33 -0.96 -12.87
C LEU A 29 3.95 -2.13 -12.12
N ILE A 30 3.37 -2.48 -10.97
CA ILE A 30 3.82 -3.57 -10.12
C ILE A 30 2.69 -4.59 -10.01
N GLY A 31 2.97 -5.87 -10.28
CA GLY A 31 1.95 -6.92 -10.22
C GLY A 31 2.52 -8.33 -10.37
N PRO A 32 1.66 -9.36 -10.39
CA PRO A 32 2.10 -10.74 -10.56
C PRO A 32 2.87 -10.97 -11.86
N VAL A 33 3.65 -12.05 -11.91
CA VAL A 33 4.30 -12.53 -13.16
C VAL A 33 3.28 -12.66 -14.29
N GLY A 34 3.64 -12.14 -15.46
CA GLY A 34 2.77 -12.02 -16.63
C GLY A 34 2.13 -10.63 -16.79
N LEU A 35 2.44 -9.68 -15.91
CA LEU A 35 1.91 -8.31 -15.92
C LEU A 35 2.15 -7.62 -17.25
N GLN A 36 3.39 -7.62 -17.75
CA GLN A 36 3.75 -6.97 -18.99
C GLN A 36 2.91 -7.51 -20.16
N ARG A 37 2.90 -8.83 -20.35
CA ARG A 37 2.15 -9.49 -21.42
C ARG A 37 0.66 -9.15 -21.41
N ILE A 38 0.06 -9.10 -20.21
CA ILE A 38 -1.37 -8.81 -20.05
C ILE A 38 -1.66 -7.34 -20.34
N VAL A 39 -0.85 -6.42 -19.82
CA VAL A 39 -1.03 -4.99 -20.06
C VAL A 39 -0.82 -4.66 -21.54
N GLU A 40 0.23 -5.17 -22.17
CA GLU A 40 0.45 -5.01 -23.62
C GLU A 40 -0.74 -5.53 -24.44
N GLY A 41 -1.29 -6.70 -24.08
CA GLY A 41 -2.49 -7.25 -24.73
C GLY A 41 -3.72 -6.37 -24.57
N LEU A 42 -3.96 -5.83 -23.38
CA LEU A 42 -5.09 -4.94 -23.11
C LEU A 42 -4.93 -3.58 -23.80
N THR A 43 -3.72 -3.06 -23.95
CA THR A 43 -3.44 -1.76 -24.55
C THR A 43 -3.36 -1.79 -26.07
N LEU A 44 -3.50 -2.95 -26.73
CA LEU A 44 -3.63 -3.04 -28.19
C LEU A 44 -4.78 -2.19 -28.77
N ILE A 45 -5.80 -1.91 -27.96
CA ILE A 45 -6.94 -1.05 -28.35
C ILE A 45 -6.70 0.44 -28.04
N ALA A 46 -5.59 0.77 -27.38
CA ALA A 46 -5.25 2.14 -27.01
C ALA A 46 -4.32 2.76 -28.06
N PRO A 47 -4.42 4.07 -28.33
CA PRO A 47 -3.39 4.78 -29.10
C PRO A 47 -2.08 4.80 -28.31
N GLU A 48 -1.00 5.26 -29.00
CA GLU A 48 0.30 5.43 -28.38
C GLU A 48 0.23 6.34 -27.14
N LEU A 49 0.81 5.87 -26.04
CA LEU A 49 0.86 6.65 -24.80
C LEU A 49 2.02 7.64 -24.84
N PRO A 50 1.85 8.87 -24.27
CA PRO A 50 2.92 9.87 -24.22
C PRO A 50 4.01 9.58 -23.18
N PHE A 51 3.95 8.45 -22.51
CA PHE A 51 4.93 7.99 -21.52
C PHE A 51 5.19 6.49 -21.66
N SER A 52 6.36 6.06 -21.21
CA SER A 52 6.72 4.64 -21.15
C SER A 52 6.15 3.97 -19.91
N ILE A 53 5.89 2.67 -19.99
CA ILE A 53 5.50 1.84 -18.85
C ILE A 53 6.70 0.97 -18.45
N GLU A 54 7.07 1.04 -17.16
CA GLU A 54 8.04 0.17 -16.53
C GLU A 54 7.31 -0.92 -15.77
N TYR A 55 7.70 -2.19 -15.97
CA TYR A 55 7.04 -3.33 -15.34
C TYR A 55 7.91 -3.95 -14.26
N ILE A 56 7.33 -4.18 -13.09
CA ILE A 56 7.93 -4.96 -12.00
C ILE A 56 7.02 -6.15 -11.74
N GLU A 57 7.43 -7.31 -12.22
CA GLU A 57 6.71 -8.56 -12.01
C GLU A 57 7.15 -9.21 -10.70
N LEU A 58 6.18 -9.51 -9.83
CA LEU A 58 6.41 -10.03 -8.49
C LEU A 58 6.65 -11.53 -8.51
N ASP A 59 7.86 -11.94 -8.18
CA ASP A 59 8.27 -13.32 -7.99
C ASP A 59 9.03 -13.50 -6.65
N LYS A 60 9.65 -14.66 -6.46
CA LYS A 60 10.42 -14.98 -5.25
C LYS A 60 11.71 -14.17 -5.10
N ASP A 61 12.25 -13.66 -6.21
CA ASP A 61 13.53 -12.93 -6.27
C ASP A 61 13.32 -11.41 -6.29
N THR A 62 12.06 -10.95 -6.39
CA THR A 62 11.72 -9.52 -6.39
C THR A 62 12.03 -8.90 -5.02
N PRO A 63 12.78 -7.77 -4.97
CA PRO A 63 13.05 -7.09 -3.71
C PRO A 63 11.77 -6.72 -2.94
N ASN A 64 11.78 -6.94 -1.62
CA ASN A 64 10.70 -6.56 -0.74
C ASN A 64 11.27 -5.83 0.49
N PRO A 65 11.16 -4.49 0.58
CA PRO A 65 10.31 -3.61 -0.23
C PRO A 65 10.91 -3.19 -1.59
N ILE A 66 10.02 -2.82 -2.52
CA ILE A 66 10.33 -2.06 -3.73
C ILE A 66 10.32 -0.57 -3.37
N ARG A 67 11.34 0.20 -3.79
CA ARG A 67 11.42 1.62 -3.50
C ARG A 67 10.95 2.45 -4.69
N VAL A 68 9.97 3.33 -4.46
CA VAL A 68 9.46 4.28 -5.46
C VAL A 68 9.46 5.67 -4.84
N GLY A 69 10.44 6.49 -5.21
CA GLY A 69 10.65 7.80 -4.59
C GLY A 69 10.87 7.69 -3.08
N ALA A 70 10.02 8.36 -2.30
CA ALA A 70 10.07 8.33 -0.83
C ALA A 70 9.33 7.13 -0.21
N PHE A 71 8.63 6.34 -1.02
CA PHE A 71 7.78 5.24 -0.55
C PHE A 71 8.52 3.90 -0.62
N GLU A 72 8.26 3.07 0.37
CA GLU A 72 8.60 1.65 0.35
C GLU A 72 7.31 0.86 0.14
N ILE A 73 7.26 0.11 -0.97
CA ILE A 73 6.12 -0.72 -1.34
C ILE A 73 6.46 -2.15 -1.02
N HIS A 74 5.76 -2.70 -0.04
CA HIS A 74 5.84 -4.09 0.34
C HIS A 74 4.74 -4.88 -0.35
N HIS A 75 4.98 -6.16 -0.59
CA HIS A 75 3.99 -7.07 -1.16
C HIS A 75 3.93 -8.38 -0.38
N CYS A 76 2.73 -8.97 -0.31
CA CYS A 76 2.49 -10.23 0.39
C CYS A 76 1.50 -11.07 -0.43
N PRO A 77 1.78 -12.35 -0.70
CA PRO A 77 0.83 -13.21 -1.40
C PRO A 77 -0.50 -13.31 -0.64
N ALA A 78 -1.61 -13.10 -1.34
CA ALA A 78 -2.96 -13.32 -0.85
C ALA A 78 -3.40 -14.78 -1.04
N ASP A 79 -4.51 -15.19 -0.44
CA ASP A 79 -5.11 -16.52 -0.64
C ASP A 79 -6.33 -16.41 -1.55
N HIS A 80 -6.09 -16.42 -2.83
CA HIS A 80 -7.11 -16.31 -3.87
C HIS A 80 -6.99 -17.43 -4.93
N MET A 81 -7.94 -17.51 -5.86
CA MET A 81 -7.98 -18.55 -6.91
C MET A 81 -6.82 -18.43 -7.90
N VAL A 82 -6.33 -17.22 -8.12
CA VAL A 82 -5.17 -16.91 -8.97
C VAL A 82 -4.08 -16.23 -8.15
N LYS A 83 -2.87 -16.07 -8.71
CA LYS A 83 -1.82 -15.31 -8.03
C LYS A 83 -2.31 -13.89 -7.74
N CYS A 84 -2.43 -13.57 -6.47
CA CYS A 84 -2.90 -12.29 -5.96
C CYS A 84 -1.96 -11.80 -4.87
N PHE A 85 -1.75 -10.48 -4.81
CA PHE A 85 -0.91 -9.84 -3.80
C PHE A 85 -1.66 -8.73 -3.07
N ALA A 86 -1.47 -8.68 -1.76
CA ALA A 86 -1.72 -7.50 -0.95
C ALA A 86 -0.50 -6.59 -1.02
N TYR A 87 -0.73 -5.28 -0.88
CA TYR A 87 0.32 -4.25 -0.89
C TYR A 87 0.28 -3.44 0.40
N ARG A 88 1.46 -3.02 0.86
CA ARG A 88 1.63 -2.06 1.94
C ARG A 88 2.58 -0.97 1.48
N ILE A 89 2.17 0.26 1.67
CA ILE A 89 2.94 1.45 1.30
C ILE A 89 3.36 2.15 2.58
N ASP A 90 4.66 2.23 2.80
CA ASP A 90 5.25 2.88 3.95
C ASP A 90 5.97 4.17 3.52
N LEU A 91 5.64 5.29 4.18
CA LEU A 91 6.40 6.53 4.11
C LEU A 91 7.18 6.68 5.41
N LYS A 92 8.48 6.42 5.36
CA LYS A 92 9.34 6.48 6.54
C LYS A 92 9.56 7.91 7.01
N ARG A 93 9.62 8.09 8.31
CA ARG A 93 9.94 9.36 8.95
C ARG A 93 11.29 9.24 9.67
N LYS A 94 12.29 9.96 9.14
CA LYS A 94 13.60 10.02 9.79
C LYS A 94 13.51 10.59 11.22
N GLY A 95 14.43 10.22 12.05
CA GLY A 95 14.62 10.78 13.38
C GLY A 95 14.83 12.31 13.34
N LYS A 96 14.74 12.96 14.48
CA LYS A 96 15.16 14.36 14.60
C LYS A 96 16.69 14.42 14.61
N PHE A 97 17.25 15.54 14.15
CA PHE A 97 18.67 15.81 14.29
C PHE A 97 19.08 15.74 15.77
N ASP A 98 20.10 14.95 16.06
CA ASP A 98 20.63 14.75 17.41
C ASP A 98 21.90 15.60 17.59
N VAL A 99 21.73 16.70 18.32
CA VAL A 99 22.80 17.65 18.59
C VAL A 99 23.96 16.97 19.35
N LYS A 100 23.64 16.06 20.27
CA LYS A 100 24.67 15.36 21.05
C LYS A 100 25.55 14.48 20.17
N LYS A 101 24.94 13.76 19.23
CA LYS A 101 25.70 12.97 18.25
C LYS A 101 26.59 13.84 17.37
N ALA A 102 26.07 14.99 16.91
CA ALA A 102 26.86 15.93 16.08
C ALA A 102 28.04 16.53 16.88
N GLU A 103 27.84 16.84 18.16
CA GLU A 103 28.90 17.32 19.05
C GLU A 103 29.95 16.22 19.34
N GLN A 104 29.52 14.98 19.56
CA GLN A 104 30.43 13.84 19.74
C GLN A 104 31.30 13.59 18.51
N LEU A 105 30.76 13.81 17.36
CA LEU A 105 31.48 13.72 16.07
C LEU A 105 32.36 14.95 15.81
N LYS A 106 32.34 15.96 16.72
CA LYS A 106 33.05 17.25 16.58
C LYS A 106 32.73 17.97 15.26
N LEU A 107 31.50 17.77 14.74
CA LEU A 107 31.07 18.38 13.50
C LEU A 107 30.73 19.87 13.74
N PRO A 108 31.36 20.81 12.99
CA PRO A 108 31.08 22.23 13.14
C PRO A 108 29.63 22.60 12.89
N LYS A 109 29.04 23.44 13.75
CA LYS A 109 27.64 23.87 13.64
C LYS A 109 27.20 24.34 12.25
N PRO A 110 28.00 25.12 11.50
CA PRO A 110 27.63 25.53 10.14
C PRO A 110 27.35 24.36 9.18
N LEU A 111 27.96 23.19 9.40
CA LEU A 111 27.79 22.01 8.57
C LEU A 111 26.52 21.20 8.91
N TRP A 112 25.90 21.43 10.06
CA TRP A 112 24.73 20.66 10.50
C TRP A 112 23.53 20.81 9.57
N ASN A 113 23.23 22.06 9.16
CA ASN A 113 22.12 22.33 8.24
C ASN A 113 22.42 21.75 6.83
N LYS A 114 23.68 21.90 6.37
CA LYS A 114 24.12 21.34 5.10
C LYS A 114 23.97 19.81 5.11
N LEU A 115 24.43 19.14 6.17
CA LEU A 115 24.33 17.70 6.34
C LEU A 115 22.86 17.21 6.32
N GLN A 116 21.95 17.96 6.97
CA GLN A 116 20.52 17.61 6.97
C GLN A 116 19.88 17.74 5.58
N LYS A 117 20.28 18.75 4.79
CA LYS A 117 19.70 19.03 3.47
C LYS A 117 20.31 18.17 2.37
N GLU A 118 21.62 18.01 2.36
CA GLU A 118 22.36 17.32 1.30
C GLU A 118 22.61 15.84 1.58
N GLY A 119 22.35 15.39 2.81
CA GLY A 119 22.51 14.00 3.21
C GLY A 119 23.94 13.59 3.55
N SER A 120 24.95 14.32 3.07
CA SER A 120 26.37 14.08 3.38
C SER A 120 27.19 15.37 3.29
N VAL A 121 28.27 15.45 4.05
CA VAL A 121 29.26 16.54 4.00
C VAL A 121 30.66 15.98 4.23
N GLU A 122 31.64 16.57 3.56
CA GLU A 122 33.05 16.29 3.83
C GLU A 122 33.64 17.36 4.76
N HIS A 123 34.38 16.95 5.78
CA HIS A 123 35.07 17.83 6.69
C HIS A 123 36.36 17.15 7.20
N GLU A 124 37.50 17.85 7.09
CA GLU A 124 38.81 17.34 7.52
C GLU A 124 39.16 15.95 6.95
N GLY A 125 38.83 15.69 5.65
CA GLY A 125 39.12 14.45 4.97
C GLY A 125 38.21 13.27 5.40
N LYS A 126 37.12 13.54 6.15
CA LYS A 126 36.12 12.54 6.55
C LYS A 126 34.77 12.88 5.96
N THR A 127 34.06 11.86 5.51
CA THR A 127 32.67 11.97 5.04
C THR A 127 31.73 11.70 6.21
N TYR A 128 30.85 12.64 6.49
CA TYR A 128 29.77 12.51 7.46
C TYR A 128 28.45 12.36 6.72
N THR A 129 27.64 11.39 7.13
CA THR A 129 26.30 11.18 6.56
C THR A 129 25.22 11.62 7.54
N ALA A 130 24.05 12.01 7.02
CA ALA A 130 22.94 12.47 7.86
C ALA A 130 22.57 11.43 8.94
N ASP A 131 22.62 10.15 8.62
CA ASP A 131 22.24 9.06 9.54
C ASP A 131 23.13 9.02 10.81
N MET A 132 24.38 9.50 10.71
CA MET A 132 25.29 9.56 11.87
C MET A 132 24.82 10.54 12.96
N VAL A 133 24.01 11.54 12.57
CA VAL A 133 23.54 12.62 13.45
C VAL A 133 22.03 12.65 13.62
N MET A 134 21.33 11.62 13.15
CA MET A 134 19.90 11.49 13.37
C MET A 134 19.63 10.65 14.61
N GLY A 135 18.57 11.01 15.34
CA GLY A 135 18.00 10.20 16.42
C GLY A 135 17.29 8.96 15.88
N GLU A 136 16.61 8.26 16.76
CA GLU A 136 15.79 7.10 16.37
C GLU A 136 14.72 7.48 15.33
N ASN A 137 14.45 6.57 14.40
CA ASN A 137 13.40 6.76 13.42
C ASN A 137 12.05 6.94 14.13
N ARG A 138 11.29 7.92 13.66
CA ARG A 138 9.94 8.19 14.17
C ARG A 138 8.93 7.34 13.42
N LYS A 139 7.77 7.11 14.04
CA LYS A 139 6.66 6.41 13.38
C LYS A 139 6.33 7.14 12.06
N GLY A 140 6.39 6.42 10.97
CA GLY A 140 6.04 6.86 9.62
C GLY A 140 4.52 6.80 9.37
N ILE A 141 4.15 6.80 8.10
CA ILE A 141 2.80 6.56 7.63
C ILE A 141 2.79 5.21 6.91
N SER A 142 1.78 4.40 7.15
CA SER A 142 1.59 3.10 6.51
C SER A 142 0.15 2.92 6.07
N VAL A 143 -0.06 2.53 4.83
CA VAL A 143 -1.36 2.17 4.27
C VAL A 143 -1.24 0.79 3.65
N ALA A 144 -2.22 -0.09 3.90
CA ALA A 144 -2.27 -1.40 3.27
C ALA A 144 -3.55 -1.59 2.45
N TYR A 145 -3.42 -2.32 1.36
CA TYR A 145 -4.50 -2.69 0.46
C TYR A 145 -4.50 -4.19 0.23
N CYS A 146 -5.60 -4.84 0.53
CA CYS A 146 -5.82 -6.26 0.27
C CYS A 146 -7.24 -6.43 -0.30
N THR A 147 -7.31 -6.82 -1.56
CA THR A 147 -8.57 -7.28 -2.17
C THR A 147 -8.57 -8.82 -2.19
N ASP A 148 -9.41 -9.44 -2.89
CA ASP A 148 -9.59 -10.86 -3.17
C ASP A 148 -8.68 -11.82 -2.41
N SER A 149 -9.11 -12.19 -1.21
CA SER A 149 -8.37 -13.10 -0.34
C SER A 149 -9.24 -13.72 0.73
N ARG A 150 -8.89 -14.94 1.14
CA ARG A 150 -9.31 -15.42 2.45
C ARG A 150 -8.51 -14.71 3.56
N PRO A 151 -9.09 -14.58 4.78
CA PRO A 151 -8.34 -14.09 5.93
C PRO A 151 -7.25 -15.11 6.29
N VAL A 152 -6.00 -14.72 6.18
CA VAL A 152 -4.83 -15.54 6.50
C VAL A 152 -3.86 -14.79 7.39
N ASP A 153 -3.22 -15.50 8.30
CA ASP A 153 -2.32 -14.91 9.31
C ASP A 153 -1.18 -14.10 8.70
N ARG A 154 -0.67 -14.51 7.54
CA ARG A 154 0.42 -13.77 6.88
C ARG A 154 -0.01 -12.35 6.49
N ILE A 155 -1.28 -12.14 6.06
CA ILE A 155 -1.80 -10.82 5.74
C ILE A 155 -2.04 -10.03 7.03
N THR A 156 -2.59 -10.64 8.08
CA THR A 156 -2.77 -10.00 9.39
C THR A 156 -1.43 -9.44 9.91
N LYS A 157 -0.36 -10.23 9.86
CA LYS A 157 0.99 -9.78 10.23
C LYS A 157 1.53 -8.69 9.29
N PHE A 158 1.27 -8.82 8.00
CA PHE A 158 1.73 -7.89 6.98
C PHE A 158 1.14 -6.49 7.13
N VAL A 159 -0.13 -6.39 7.56
CA VAL A 159 -0.82 -5.11 7.77
C VAL A 159 -0.75 -4.63 9.22
N GLU A 160 0.14 -5.20 10.04
CA GLU A 160 0.27 -4.83 11.45
C GLU A 160 0.59 -3.33 11.62
N GLY A 161 -0.21 -2.65 12.46
CA GLY A 161 -0.01 -1.27 12.88
C GLY A 161 -0.16 -0.22 11.79
N VAL A 162 -0.78 -0.52 10.64
CA VAL A 162 -1.05 0.46 9.58
C VAL A 162 -2.10 1.48 10.02
N GLN A 163 -1.97 2.74 9.56
CA GLN A 163 -2.97 3.77 9.82
C GLN A 163 -4.27 3.54 9.05
N LEU A 164 -4.18 2.97 7.86
CA LEU A 164 -5.34 2.61 7.06
C LEU A 164 -5.14 1.23 6.45
N PHE A 165 -6.08 0.35 6.70
CA PHE A 165 -6.21 -0.92 6.02
C PHE A 165 -7.44 -0.85 5.10
N ILE A 166 -7.21 -0.92 3.79
CA ILE A 166 -8.27 -1.04 2.78
C ILE A 166 -8.36 -2.51 2.43
N CYS A 167 -9.50 -3.12 2.74
CA CYS A 167 -9.67 -4.56 2.60
C CYS A 167 -10.98 -4.88 1.89
N GLU A 168 -11.02 -6.02 1.19
CA GLU A 168 -12.28 -6.52 0.70
C GLU A 168 -13.25 -6.83 1.84
N GLY A 169 -14.53 -6.71 1.54
CA GLY A 169 -15.63 -7.26 2.30
C GLY A 169 -16.69 -7.69 1.30
N MET A 170 -16.48 -8.83 0.62
CA MET A 170 -17.36 -9.28 -0.45
C MET A 170 -18.79 -9.51 0.04
N TYR A 171 -18.95 -10.00 1.27
CA TYR A 171 -20.25 -10.34 1.81
C TYR A 171 -20.46 -9.73 3.21
N GLY A 172 -21.62 -9.10 3.40
CA GLY A 172 -22.06 -8.62 4.71
C GLY A 172 -22.73 -9.72 5.55
N GLU A 173 -23.40 -10.65 4.88
CA GLU A 173 -24.21 -11.69 5.51
C GLU A 173 -23.34 -12.86 6.01
N GLU A 174 -23.44 -13.18 7.30
CA GLU A 174 -22.68 -14.27 7.93
C GLU A 174 -23.05 -15.67 7.35
N GLU A 175 -24.25 -15.84 6.83
CA GLU A 175 -24.73 -17.07 6.18
C GLU A 175 -23.96 -17.38 4.89
N LYS A 176 -23.36 -16.37 4.27
CA LYS A 176 -22.54 -16.51 3.06
C LYS A 176 -21.11 -16.99 3.34
N LYS A 177 -20.77 -17.36 4.57
CA LYS A 177 -19.43 -17.80 4.97
C LYS A 177 -18.91 -18.97 4.13
N GLN A 178 -19.78 -19.94 3.81
CA GLN A 178 -19.38 -21.06 2.97
C GLN A 178 -19.04 -20.58 1.54
N LYS A 179 -19.89 -19.74 0.97
CA LYS A 179 -19.66 -19.12 -0.36
C LYS A 179 -18.37 -18.27 -0.38
N ALA A 180 -18.11 -17.52 0.68
CA ALA A 180 -16.88 -16.75 0.83
C ALA A 180 -15.63 -17.65 0.80
N ARG A 181 -15.70 -18.82 1.46
CA ARG A 181 -14.60 -19.81 1.42
C ARG A 181 -14.39 -20.40 0.04
N GLU A 182 -15.47 -20.81 -0.63
CA GLU A 182 -15.43 -21.43 -1.96
C GLU A 182 -14.88 -20.48 -3.00
N ASN A 183 -15.27 -19.20 -2.97
CA ASN A 183 -14.84 -18.18 -3.91
C ASN A 183 -13.56 -17.44 -3.48
N LYS A 184 -12.97 -17.80 -2.35
CA LYS A 184 -11.74 -17.16 -1.82
C LYS A 184 -11.91 -15.67 -1.53
N HIS A 185 -13.02 -15.30 -0.88
CA HIS A 185 -13.34 -13.94 -0.43
C HIS A 185 -13.60 -13.88 1.08
N MET A 186 -13.82 -12.67 1.61
CA MET A 186 -14.05 -12.42 3.03
C MET A 186 -15.47 -11.88 3.32
N LEU A 187 -15.92 -12.16 4.56
CA LEU A 187 -17.03 -11.47 5.18
C LEU A 187 -16.55 -10.14 5.80
N PHE A 188 -17.46 -9.20 6.02
CA PHE A 188 -17.22 -7.97 6.78
C PHE A 188 -16.61 -8.27 8.15
N SER A 189 -17.19 -9.25 8.87
CA SER A 189 -16.73 -9.69 10.18
C SER A 189 -15.30 -10.27 10.14
N GLU A 190 -14.95 -10.99 9.08
CA GLU A 190 -13.62 -11.57 8.92
C GLU A 190 -12.56 -10.48 8.67
N ALA A 191 -12.86 -9.50 7.79
CA ALA A 191 -11.99 -8.35 7.55
C ALA A 191 -11.81 -7.49 8.81
N ALA A 192 -12.88 -7.22 9.53
CA ALA A 192 -12.85 -6.48 10.80
C ALA A 192 -11.99 -7.19 11.86
N ARG A 193 -12.11 -8.52 11.96
CA ARG A 193 -11.28 -9.32 12.88
C ARG A 193 -9.80 -9.27 12.51
N MET A 194 -9.51 -9.30 11.22
CA MET A 194 -8.14 -9.17 10.71
C MET A 194 -7.55 -7.81 11.05
N ALA A 195 -8.29 -6.71 10.80
CA ALA A 195 -7.88 -5.35 11.17
C ALA A 195 -7.62 -5.19 12.67
N LYS A 196 -8.52 -5.73 13.52
CA LYS A 196 -8.36 -5.74 14.98
C LYS A 196 -7.11 -6.49 15.42
N ASN A 197 -6.90 -7.70 14.91
CA ASN A 197 -5.74 -8.52 15.27
C ASN A 197 -4.41 -7.92 14.77
N ALA A 198 -4.46 -7.16 13.69
CA ALA A 198 -3.33 -6.42 13.14
C ALA A 198 -3.07 -5.08 13.86
N ASN A 199 -3.88 -4.69 14.84
CA ASN A 199 -3.81 -3.35 15.46
C ASN A 199 -3.81 -2.23 14.41
N ALA A 200 -4.57 -2.36 13.32
CA ALA A 200 -4.77 -1.29 12.37
C ALA A 200 -5.47 -0.10 13.06
N GLU A 201 -5.23 1.13 12.60
CA GLU A 201 -5.91 2.29 13.19
C GLU A 201 -7.31 2.50 12.59
N ARG A 202 -7.49 2.12 11.32
CA ARG A 202 -8.75 2.24 10.58
C ARG A 202 -8.88 1.15 9.53
N LEU A 203 -10.11 0.69 9.29
CA LEU A 203 -10.46 -0.25 8.22
C LEU A 203 -11.46 0.41 7.27
N TRP A 204 -11.18 0.37 5.96
CA TRP A 204 -12.16 0.61 4.92
C TRP A 204 -12.50 -0.71 4.23
N LEU A 205 -13.79 -1.06 4.23
CA LEU A 205 -14.32 -2.19 3.50
C LEU A 205 -14.64 -1.78 2.07
N THR A 206 -14.20 -2.57 1.11
CA THR A 206 -14.38 -2.35 -0.32
C THR A 206 -14.72 -3.66 -1.02
N HIS A 207 -14.87 -3.64 -2.33
CA HIS A 207 -15.04 -4.85 -3.14
C HIS A 207 -16.28 -5.65 -2.73
N PHE A 208 -17.42 -4.99 -2.66
CA PHE A 208 -18.70 -5.62 -2.29
C PHE A 208 -19.24 -6.47 -3.44
N SER A 209 -19.89 -7.59 -3.10
CA SER A 209 -20.61 -8.40 -4.08
C SER A 209 -21.64 -7.55 -4.83
N PRO A 210 -21.75 -7.67 -6.16
CA PRO A 210 -22.84 -7.00 -6.90
C PRO A 210 -24.25 -7.34 -6.39
N SER A 211 -24.40 -8.44 -5.63
CA SER A 211 -25.65 -8.82 -4.99
C SER A 211 -25.88 -8.19 -3.62
N LEU A 212 -24.93 -7.44 -3.08
CA LEU A 212 -25.03 -6.73 -1.80
C LEU A 212 -25.52 -5.30 -2.05
N ASN A 213 -26.83 -5.11 -2.03
CA ASN A 213 -27.44 -3.83 -2.38
C ASN A 213 -27.32 -2.75 -1.29
N GLU A 214 -27.24 -3.16 -0.02
CA GLU A 214 -27.24 -2.26 1.14
C GLU A 214 -26.10 -2.67 2.10
N PRO A 215 -24.83 -2.36 1.74
CA PRO A 215 -23.68 -2.71 2.61
C PRO A 215 -23.74 -2.04 3.98
N GLU A 216 -24.40 -0.88 4.08
CA GLU A 216 -24.60 -0.16 5.34
C GLU A 216 -25.36 -0.97 6.39
N ALA A 217 -26.25 -1.83 5.97
CA ALA A 217 -27.03 -2.67 6.88
C ALA A 217 -26.17 -3.68 7.66
N TYR A 218 -25.03 -4.06 7.11
CA TYR A 218 -24.09 -5.05 7.68
C TYR A 218 -22.87 -4.41 8.36
N LEU A 219 -22.65 -3.11 8.16
CA LEU A 219 -21.55 -2.38 8.77
C LEU A 219 -21.52 -2.51 10.31
N PRO A 220 -22.65 -2.44 11.04
CA PRO A 220 -22.65 -2.60 12.49
C PRO A 220 -22.00 -3.90 12.98
N VAL A 221 -22.16 -5.02 12.28
CA VAL A 221 -21.54 -6.30 12.63
C VAL A 221 -20.02 -6.21 12.60
N ALA A 222 -19.46 -5.52 11.61
CA ALA A 222 -18.02 -5.30 11.55
C ALA A 222 -17.54 -4.31 12.63
N GLN A 223 -18.34 -3.26 12.92
CA GLN A 223 -18.03 -2.25 13.94
C GLN A 223 -18.07 -2.79 15.37
N GLU A 224 -18.90 -3.79 15.66
CA GLU A 224 -18.86 -4.50 16.95
C GLU A 224 -17.52 -5.19 17.19
N ILE A 225 -16.88 -5.68 16.12
CA ILE A 225 -15.56 -6.33 16.17
C ILE A 225 -14.44 -5.31 16.19
N PHE A 226 -14.50 -4.34 15.29
CA PHE A 226 -13.52 -3.27 15.12
C PHE A 226 -14.24 -1.94 14.87
N PRO A 227 -14.41 -1.09 15.90
CA PRO A 227 -15.22 0.14 15.83
C PRO A 227 -14.78 1.14 14.75
N MET A 228 -13.49 1.12 14.37
CA MET A 228 -12.93 2.00 13.34
C MET A 228 -13.11 1.46 11.92
N THR A 229 -14.17 0.67 11.69
CA THR A 229 -14.56 0.15 10.38
C THR A 229 -15.51 1.12 9.68
N GLU A 230 -15.23 1.43 8.43
CA GLU A 230 -16.02 2.29 7.56
C GLU A 230 -16.19 1.61 6.18
N LEU A 231 -17.23 1.97 5.44
CA LEU A 231 -17.34 1.60 4.04
C LEU A 231 -16.41 2.48 3.20
N GLY A 232 -15.73 1.86 2.25
CA GLY A 232 -14.91 2.52 1.24
C GLY A 232 -15.81 2.96 0.08
N GLU A 233 -16.30 4.17 0.13
CA GLU A 233 -17.13 4.77 -0.91
C GLU A 233 -16.25 5.28 -2.07
N GLU A 234 -16.84 5.36 -3.27
CA GLU A 234 -16.17 5.98 -4.41
C GLU A 234 -15.75 7.42 -4.08
N ARG A 235 -14.50 7.77 -4.43
CA ARG A 235 -13.89 9.08 -4.19
C ARG A 235 -13.74 9.46 -2.71
N LYS A 236 -13.90 8.51 -1.79
CA LYS A 236 -13.61 8.76 -0.38
C LYS A 236 -12.14 9.10 -0.20
N CYS A 237 -11.87 10.19 0.48
CA CYS A 237 -10.52 10.68 0.74
C CYS A 237 -10.26 10.82 2.23
N ILE A 238 -9.03 10.56 2.64
CA ILE A 238 -8.53 10.81 3.99
C ILE A 238 -7.12 11.41 3.90
N THR A 239 -6.85 12.35 4.79
CA THR A 239 -5.47 12.82 5.01
C THR A 239 -4.89 12.11 6.21
N ILE A 240 -3.77 11.42 6.01
CA ILE A 240 -3.05 10.75 7.08
C ILE A 240 -1.80 11.59 7.39
N GLU A 241 -1.73 12.09 8.60
CA GLU A 241 -0.60 12.88 9.08
C GLU A 241 0.40 12.02 9.81
N PHE A 242 1.66 12.49 9.88
CA PHE A 242 2.65 11.84 10.73
C PHE A 242 2.20 11.91 12.19
N PRO A 243 2.29 10.81 12.94
CA PRO A 243 2.01 10.79 14.38
C PRO A 243 2.87 11.83 15.11
N LYS A 244 2.29 12.48 16.10
CA LYS A 244 2.97 13.52 16.92
C LYS A 244 4.11 12.95 17.75
#